data_4e258d78761ee803a735fbd74f361775
#
_entry.id   4e258d78761ee803a735fbd74f361775
#
_cell.length_a   1.000
_cell.length_b   1.000
_cell.length_c   1.000
_cell.angle_alpha   90.00
_cell.angle_beta   90.00
_cell.angle_gamma   90.00
#
_symmetry.space_group_name_H-M   'P 1'
#
loop_
_entity.id
_entity.type
_entity.pdbx_description
1 polymer ?
#
loop_
_entity_poly.entity_id
_entity_poly.type
_entity_poly.pdbx_seq_one_letter_code
_entity_poly.pdbx_strand_id
1 'polypeptide(L)'
;QRFNFRDFDNSFYQYRIGLFDENVWFAYRRIIKSLLMQNYIMIMWGNSNQSFSIEFQDEVNNIIKEIKDDVAFGLKENATKVN
;
A
#
# COMPACT_ATOMS: atom_id res chain seq x y z
N GLN A 1 12.27 14.38 -6.45
CA GLN A 1 10.82 14.33 -6.35
C GLN A 1 10.38 13.69 -5.05
N ARG A 2 9.43 14.31 -4.39
CA ARG A 2 9.04 13.92 -3.05
C ARG A 2 7.83 12.99 -3.08
N PHE A 3 7.88 11.91 -2.29
CA PHE A 3 6.74 11.03 -2.12
C PHE A 3 5.58 11.77 -1.44
N ASN A 4 4.35 11.49 -1.89
CA ASN A 4 3.16 12.13 -1.32
C ASN A 4 1.97 11.18 -1.46
N PHE A 5 1.39 10.77 -0.32
CA PHE A 5 0.18 9.94 -0.33
C PHE A 5 -0.99 10.62 -1.04
N ARG A 6 -1.01 11.95 -1.07
CA ARG A 6 -2.10 12.68 -1.72
C ARG A 6 -2.21 12.36 -3.20
N ASP A 7 -1.06 12.16 -3.87
CA ASP A 7 -1.05 11.80 -5.28
C ASP A 7 -1.68 10.42 -5.50
N PHE A 8 -1.43 9.48 -4.61
CA PHE A 8 -2.02 8.14 -4.70
C PHE A 8 -3.50 8.16 -4.35
N ASP A 9 -3.91 8.98 -3.40
CA ASP A 9 -5.33 9.16 -3.07
C ASP A 9 -6.08 9.69 -4.30
N ASN A 10 -5.53 10.67 -5.00
CA ASN A 10 -6.13 11.21 -6.22
C ASN A 10 -6.25 10.12 -7.29
N SER A 11 -5.22 9.30 -7.47
CA SER A 11 -5.26 8.21 -8.45
C SER A 11 -6.30 7.17 -8.07
N PHE A 12 -6.41 6.85 -6.79
CA PHE A 12 -7.41 5.91 -6.31
C PHE A 12 -8.82 6.43 -6.54
N TYR A 13 -9.04 7.72 -6.26
CA TYR A 13 -10.33 8.35 -6.50
C TYR A 13 -10.72 8.25 -7.98
N GLN A 14 -9.78 8.56 -8.87
CA GLN A 14 -10.05 8.51 -10.32
C GLN A 14 -10.37 7.09 -10.78
N TYR A 15 -9.69 6.10 -10.20
CA TYR A 15 -10.01 4.70 -10.46
C TYR A 15 -11.45 4.38 -10.01
N ARG A 16 -11.82 4.82 -8.80
CA ARG A 16 -13.13 4.51 -8.24
C ARG A 16 -14.28 5.11 -9.03
N ILE A 17 -14.08 6.28 -9.62
CA ILE A 17 -15.12 6.92 -10.45
C ILE A 17 -15.04 6.52 -11.92
N GLY A 18 -14.17 5.56 -12.26
CA GLY A 18 -14.12 4.98 -13.59
C GLY A 18 -13.25 5.71 -14.61
N LEU A 19 -12.42 6.67 -14.17
CA LEU A 19 -11.52 7.39 -15.09
C LEU A 19 -10.25 6.60 -15.41
N PHE A 20 -9.85 5.68 -14.51
CA PHE A 20 -8.72 4.78 -14.73
C PHE A 20 -9.25 3.35 -14.77
N ASP A 21 -8.67 2.50 -15.61
CA ASP A 21 -9.00 1.08 -15.55
C ASP A 21 -8.21 0.41 -14.41
N GLU A 22 -8.55 -0.85 -14.13
CA GLU A 22 -7.93 -1.60 -13.04
C GLU A 22 -6.42 -1.72 -13.21
N ASN A 23 -5.95 -1.90 -14.45
CA ASN A 23 -4.52 -2.08 -14.70
C ASN A 23 -3.72 -0.86 -14.29
N VAL A 24 -4.26 0.34 -14.55
CA VAL A 24 -3.60 1.58 -14.16
C VAL A 24 -3.53 1.67 -12.64
N TRP A 25 -4.64 1.41 -11.96
CA TRP A 25 -4.65 1.49 -10.49
C TRP A 25 -3.74 0.42 -9.88
N PHE A 26 -3.73 -0.79 -10.39
CA PHE A 26 -2.89 -1.85 -9.86
C PHE A 26 -1.40 -1.53 -10.02
N ALA A 27 -1.02 -0.81 -11.07
CA ALA A 27 0.36 -0.34 -11.22
C ALA A 27 0.73 0.64 -10.11
N TYR A 28 -0.13 1.61 -9.83
CA TYR A 28 0.07 2.55 -8.72
C TYR A 28 0.11 1.80 -7.39
N ARG A 29 -0.77 0.83 -7.22
CA ARG A 29 -0.87 0.04 -5.99
C ARG A 29 0.44 -0.70 -5.70
N ARG A 30 1.06 -1.25 -6.72
CA ARG A 30 2.35 -1.93 -6.56
C ARG A 30 3.43 -0.96 -6.09
N ILE A 31 3.40 0.26 -6.61
CA ILE A 31 4.36 1.30 -6.20
C ILE A 31 4.15 1.64 -4.72
N ILE A 32 2.90 1.87 -4.31
CA ILE A 32 2.59 2.16 -2.91
C ILE A 32 3.06 1.02 -2.02
N LYS A 33 2.79 -0.22 -2.42
CA LYS A 33 3.17 -1.38 -1.63
C LYS A 33 4.68 -1.42 -1.41
N SER A 34 5.46 -1.17 -2.45
CA SER A 34 6.91 -1.11 -2.33
C SER A 34 7.36 -0.01 -1.38
N LEU A 35 6.74 1.17 -1.48
CA LEU A 35 7.10 2.30 -0.63
C LEU A 35 6.76 2.03 0.83
N LEU A 36 5.62 1.39 1.08
CA LEU A 36 5.18 1.07 2.45
C LEU A 36 6.08 0.04 3.14
N MET A 37 6.94 -0.63 2.39
CA MET A 37 7.92 -1.52 3.00
C MET A 37 9.07 -0.77 3.65
N GLN A 38 9.17 0.53 3.44
CA GLN A 38 10.17 1.39 4.08
C GLN A 38 9.61 1.97 5.37
N ASN A 39 10.38 1.88 6.46
CA ASN A 39 9.90 2.29 7.78
C ASN A 39 9.42 3.73 7.82
N TYR A 40 10.15 4.65 7.18
CA TYR A 40 9.77 6.06 7.27
C TYR A 40 8.44 6.34 6.56
N ILE A 41 8.13 5.60 5.51
CA ILE A 41 6.85 5.72 4.81
C ILE A 41 5.72 5.19 5.70
N MET A 42 5.94 4.06 6.37
CA MET A 42 4.96 3.50 7.31
C MET A 42 4.69 4.46 8.46
N ILE A 43 5.73 5.08 8.98
CA ILE A 43 5.57 6.07 10.06
C ILE A 43 4.78 7.28 9.54
N MET A 44 5.10 7.74 8.35
CA MET A 44 4.38 8.85 7.72
C MET A 44 2.88 8.51 7.59
N TRP A 45 2.57 7.29 7.15
CA TRP A 45 1.18 6.86 7.03
C TRP A 45 0.49 6.84 8.40
N GLY A 46 1.15 6.31 9.42
CA GLY A 46 0.60 6.29 10.76
C GLY A 46 0.27 7.68 11.29
N ASN A 47 1.06 8.68 10.90
CA ASN A 47 0.87 10.06 11.36
C ASN A 47 -0.15 10.83 10.55
N SER A 48 -0.45 10.42 9.32
CA SER A 48 -1.27 11.23 8.40
C SER A 48 -2.53 10.53 7.90
N ASN A 49 -2.74 9.26 8.24
CA ASN A 49 -3.82 8.46 7.63
C ASN A 49 -5.19 9.08 7.81
N GLN A 50 -5.44 9.73 8.94
CA GLN A 50 -6.76 10.30 9.22
C GLN A 50 -7.09 11.53 8.37
N SER A 51 -6.11 12.06 7.64
CA SER A 51 -6.33 13.17 6.71
C SER A 51 -6.93 12.71 5.38
N PHE A 52 -7.09 11.41 5.18
CA PHE A 52 -7.52 10.83 3.90
C PHE A 52 -8.92 10.24 4.01
N SER A 53 -9.54 10.00 2.86
CA SER A 53 -10.87 9.38 2.84
C SER A 53 -10.83 7.99 3.48
N ILE A 54 -11.97 7.57 4.03
CA ILE A 54 -12.08 6.24 4.62
C ILE A 54 -11.75 5.17 3.57
N GLU A 55 -12.20 5.37 2.34
CA GLU A 55 -11.96 4.42 1.27
C GLU A 55 -10.47 4.25 0.99
N PHE A 56 -9.73 5.38 0.95
CA PHE A 56 -8.29 5.30 0.73
C PHE A 56 -7.58 4.69 1.94
N GLN A 57 -8.01 5.04 3.16
CA GLN A 57 -7.46 4.43 4.36
C GLN A 57 -7.63 2.91 4.32
N ASP A 58 -8.82 2.43 3.95
CA ASP A 58 -9.08 1.00 3.87
C ASP A 58 -8.18 0.33 2.83
N GLU A 59 -7.99 0.98 1.68
CA GLU A 59 -7.15 0.41 0.63
C GLU A 59 -5.68 0.33 1.08
N VAL A 60 -5.14 1.38 1.69
CA VAL A 60 -3.77 1.36 2.16
C VAL A 60 -3.60 0.34 3.29
N ASN A 61 -4.57 0.25 4.19
CA ASN A 61 -4.50 -0.73 5.27
C ASN A 61 -4.56 -2.17 4.74
N ASN A 62 -5.31 -2.41 3.65
CA ASN A 62 -5.29 -3.71 2.99
C ASN A 62 -3.93 -4.03 2.39
N ILE A 63 -3.27 -3.03 1.81
CA ILE A 63 -1.91 -3.21 1.27
C ILE A 63 -0.94 -3.56 2.41
N ILE A 64 -1.06 -2.86 3.53
CA ILE A 64 -0.22 -3.14 4.70
C ILE A 64 -0.43 -4.56 5.20
N LYS A 65 -1.69 -5.01 5.22
CA LYS A 65 -1.99 -6.39 5.60
C LYS A 65 -1.34 -7.38 4.63
N GLU A 66 -1.36 -7.10 3.34
CA GLU A 66 -0.69 -7.95 2.36
C GLU A 66 0.81 -8.04 2.63
N ILE A 67 1.44 -6.89 2.95
CA ILE A 67 2.86 -6.88 3.26
C ILE A 67 3.16 -7.76 4.47
N LYS A 68 2.34 -7.66 5.52
CA LYS A 68 2.52 -8.46 6.73
C LYS A 68 2.32 -9.94 6.44
N ASP A 69 1.32 -10.28 5.62
CA ASP A 69 1.06 -11.66 5.24
C ASP A 69 2.22 -12.22 4.41
N ASP A 70 2.78 -11.42 3.50
CA ASP A 70 3.92 -11.84 2.68
C ASP A 70 5.15 -12.10 3.54
N VAL A 71 5.41 -11.23 4.52
CA VAL A 71 6.53 -11.41 5.45
C VAL A 71 6.34 -12.68 6.28
N ALA A 72 5.13 -12.88 6.81
CA ALA A 72 4.83 -14.07 7.60
C ALA A 72 5.00 -15.34 6.78
N PHE A 73 4.56 -15.32 5.51
CA PHE A 73 4.73 -16.46 4.62
C PHE A 73 6.20 -16.73 4.34
N GLY A 74 6.99 -15.68 4.08
CA GLY A 74 8.43 -15.80 3.86
C GLY A 74 9.16 -16.39 5.06
N LEU A 75 8.80 -15.94 6.27
CA LEU A 75 9.40 -16.47 7.49
C LEU A 75 9.05 -17.96 7.68
N LYS A 76 7.81 -18.33 7.38
CA LYS A 76 7.37 -19.71 7.47
C LYS A 76 8.11 -20.58 6.47
N GLU A 77 8.31 -20.10 5.25
CA GLU A 77 9.07 -20.83 4.23
C GLU A 77 10.51 -21.03 4.65
N ASN A 78 11.14 -19.99 5.19
CA ASN A 78 12.51 -20.06 5.64
C ASN A 78 12.66 -21.06 6.79
N ALA A 79 11.71 -21.08 7.72
CA ALA A 79 11.74 -22.05 8.83
C ALA A 79 11.63 -23.49 8.30
N THR A 80 10.87 -23.70 7.24
CA THR A 80 10.72 -25.01 6.62
C THR A 80 12.00 -25.46 5.91
N LYS A 81 12.76 -24.51 5.38
CA LYS A 81 13.98 -24.80 4.61
C LYS A 81 15.20 -25.07 5.47
N VAL A 82 15.16 -24.74 6.76
CA VAL A 82 16.32 -24.80 7.65
C VAL A 82 16.47 -26.19 8.26
N ASN A 83 16.29 -27.19 7.60
CA ASN A 83 16.55 -28.54 8.15
C ASN A 83 17.91 -29.05 7.72
#